data_37308b70ea8d6ef778809f65c89ac6ae
#
_entry.id   37308b70ea8d6ef778809f65c89ac6ae
#
_cell.length_a   1.000
_cell.length_b   1.000
_cell.length_c   1.000
_cell.angle_alpha   90.00
_cell.angle_beta   90.00
_cell.angle_gamma   90.00
#
_symmetry.space_group_name_H-M   'P 1'
#
loop_
_entity.id
_entity.type
_entity.pdbx_description
1 polymer ?
#
loop_
_entity_poly.entity_id
_entity_poly.type
_entity_poly.pdbx_seq_one_letter_code
_entity_poly.pdbx_strand_id
1 'polypeptide(L)'
;TGTVGDTTVRAGGALAPGNSIGTLRVAGDLVFEPGSRFEVEADPDGTASDRVVVSGTADIRGGAVLHVGPEGGFEARQRYVILTAGQRRGQFDAVGSGYAYLAPALSYDATSVALILQRRGAPGSGDLAFADLADTANQRATARAVETLPAAHPVYRAIETLPEGAPPAAFDALSGEVHASTRSALLTGARQAQRVN
;
A
#
# COMPACT_ATOMS: atom_id res chain seq x y z
N THR A 1 -18.84 -10.58 1.45
CA THR A 1 -19.54 -11.00 0.22
C THR A 1 -21.04 -10.94 0.42
N GLY A 2 -21.76 -10.43 -0.58
CA GLY A 2 -23.23 -10.32 -0.52
C GLY A 2 -23.78 -9.76 -1.82
N THR A 3 -25.12 -9.62 -1.89
CA THR A 3 -25.81 -8.97 -2.99
C THR A 3 -26.72 -7.89 -2.43
N VAL A 4 -26.67 -6.71 -3.03
CA VAL A 4 -27.53 -5.56 -2.73
C VAL A 4 -28.23 -5.10 -4.01
N GLY A 5 -29.29 -4.31 -3.89
CA GLY A 5 -29.93 -3.65 -5.02
C GLY A 5 -29.20 -2.39 -5.44
N ASP A 6 -29.91 -1.48 -6.12
CA ASP A 6 -29.37 -0.15 -6.47
C ASP A 6 -28.76 0.50 -5.24
N THR A 7 -27.52 0.97 -5.40
CA THR A 7 -26.73 1.46 -4.29
C THR A 7 -26.13 2.83 -4.59
N THR A 8 -26.20 3.74 -3.63
CA THR A 8 -25.54 5.04 -3.70
C THR A 8 -24.62 5.21 -2.49
N VAL A 9 -23.33 5.41 -2.75
CA VAL A 9 -22.33 5.76 -1.73
C VAL A 9 -22.23 7.27 -1.68
N ARG A 10 -22.79 7.86 -0.62
CA ARG A 10 -22.86 9.32 -0.46
C ARG A 10 -21.58 9.89 0.13
N ALA A 11 -21.45 11.20 0.09
CA ALA A 11 -20.37 11.94 0.76
C ALA A 11 -20.21 11.48 2.21
N GLY A 12 -18.99 11.16 2.62
CA GLY A 12 -18.67 10.60 3.94
C GLY A 12 -18.94 9.11 4.10
N GLY A 13 -19.70 8.48 3.19
CA GLY A 13 -19.91 7.04 3.17
C GLY A 13 -18.72 6.27 2.62
N ALA A 14 -18.58 5.01 3.05
CA ALA A 14 -17.57 4.09 2.55
C ALA A 14 -18.23 2.80 2.04
N LEU A 15 -17.73 2.28 0.93
CA LEU A 15 -18.03 0.95 0.42
C LEU A 15 -16.80 0.07 0.60
N ALA A 16 -16.94 -0.98 1.42
CA ALA A 16 -15.92 -2.00 1.65
C ALA A 16 -16.56 -3.37 1.35
N PRO A 17 -16.13 -4.09 0.31
CA PRO A 17 -16.79 -5.32 -0.14
C PRO A 17 -16.71 -6.49 0.83
N GLY A 18 -15.75 -6.48 1.76
CA GLY A 18 -15.53 -7.58 2.69
C GLY A 18 -14.85 -7.16 4.00
N ASN A 19 -14.74 -8.14 4.93
CA ASN A 19 -13.90 -8.08 6.13
C ASN A 19 -12.50 -8.65 5.85
N SER A 20 -12.26 -9.08 4.68
CA SER A 20 -11.11 -9.65 4.00
C SER A 20 -11.45 -9.63 2.52
N ILE A 21 -10.53 -9.97 1.64
CA ILE A 21 -10.76 -9.99 0.19
C ILE A 21 -12.09 -10.67 -0.14
N GLY A 22 -12.99 -9.91 -0.73
CA GLY A 22 -14.35 -10.36 -1.00
C GLY A 22 -14.99 -9.71 -2.23
N THR A 23 -16.16 -10.23 -2.63
CA THR A 23 -16.91 -9.68 -3.74
C THR A 23 -18.30 -9.25 -3.29
N LEU A 24 -18.63 -7.99 -3.49
CA LEU A 24 -19.98 -7.46 -3.36
C LEU A 24 -20.63 -7.40 -4.75
N ARG A 25 -21.85 -7.92 -4.84
CA ARG A 25 -22.67 -7.82 -6.06
C ARG A 25 -23.72 -6.75 -5.90
N VAL A 26 -23.84 -5.88 -6.90
CA VAL A 26 -24.92 -4.89 -6.99
C VAL A 26 -25.84 -5.34 -8.11
N ALA A 27 -27.05 -5.78 -7.73
CA ALA A 27 -28.11 -6.16 -8.68
C ALA A 27 -28.88 -4.89 -9.07
N GLY A 28 -28.32 -4.09 -9.97
CA GLY A 28 -28.81 -2.78 -10.38
C GLY A 28 -27.66 -1.83 -10.63
N ASP A 29 -27.86 -0.56 -10.33
CA ASP A 29 -26.90 0.52 -10.56
C ASP A 29 -26.13 0.87 -9.27
N LEU A 30 -24.89 1.33 -9.44
CA LEU A 30 -24.05 1.83 -8.36
C LEU A 30 -23.62 3.27 -8.63
N VAL A 31 -23.84 4.15 -7.65
CA VAL A 31 -23.40 5.54 -7.72
C VAL A 31 -22.38 5.83 -6.64
N PHE A 32 -21.25 6.41 -7.01
CA PHE A 32 -20.32 7.05 -6.07
C PHE A 32 -20.45 8.56 -6.20
N GLU A 33 -20.84 9.23 -5.11
CA GLU A 33 -20.91 10.68 -5.04
C GLU A 33 -19.54 11.29 -4.65
N PRO A 34 -19.30 12.57 -4.97
CA PRO A 34 -18.11 13.27 -4.46
C PRO A 34 -18.00 13.19 -2.94
N GLY A 35 -16.79 12.93 -2.44
CA GLY A 35 -16.54 12.74 -1.01
C GLY A 35 -16.89 11.36 -0.46
N SER A 36 -17.33 10.41 -1.30
CA SER A 36 -17.46 9.00 -0.95
C SER A 36 -16.10 8.28 -0.95
N ARG A 37 -16.04 7.09 -0.33
CA ARG A 37 -14.84 6.23 -0.32
C ARG A 37 -15.17 4.84 -0.81
N PHE A 38 -14.25 4.27 -1.56
CA PHE A 38 -14.21 2.86 -1.91
C PHE A 38 -12.95 2.25 -1.31
N GLU A 39 -13.10 1.47 -0.25
CA GLU A 39 -12.00 0.80 0.46
C GLU A 39 -11.77 -0.55 -0.17
N VAL A 40 -10.52 -0.86 -0.51
CA VAL A 40 -10.14 -2.05 -1.28
C VAL A 40 -8.96 -2.73 -0.64
N GLU A 41 -9.12 -4.00 -0.28
CA GLU A 41 -8.01 -4.90 0.05
C GLU A 41 -7.50 -5.60 -1.20
N ALA A 42 -6.20 -5.85 -1.28
CA ALA A 42 -5.57 -6.59 -2.36
C ALA A 42 -4.57 -7.61 -1.79
N ASP A 43 -4.48 -8.77 -2.44
CA ASP A 43 -3.56 -9.84 -2.07
C ASP A 43 -2.15 -9.50 -2.60
N PRO A 44 -1.15 -9.33 -1.73
CA PRO A 44 0.22 -9.03 -2.16
C PRO A 44 0.88 -10.17 -2.94
N ASP A 45 0.49 -11.41 -2.69
CA ASP A 45 1.08 -12.61 -3.30
C ASP A 45 0.28 -13.14 -4.49
N GLY A 46 -0.79 -12.44 -4.89
CA GLY A 46 -1.69 -12.90 -5.94
C GLY A 46 -2.35 -11.78 -6.73
N THR A 47 -3.40 -12.12 -7.44
CA THR A 47 -4.22 -11.19 -8.23
C THR A 47 -5.60 -10.95 -7.63
N ALA A 48 -5.87 -11.53 -6.46
CA ALA A 48 -7.13 -11.38 -5.76
C ALA A 48 -7.21 -9.99 -5.10
N SER A 49 -8.39 -9.40 -5.11
CA SER A 49 -8.69 -8.15 -4.43
C SER A 49 -10.16 -8.08 -4.07
N ASP A 50 -10.48 -7.17 -3.20
CA ASP A 50 -11.85 -6.72 -3.06
C ASP A 50 -12.41 -6.31 -4.41
N ARG A 51 -13.66 -6.69 -4.64
CA ARG A 51 -14.30 -6.46 -5.92
C ARG A 51 -15.77 -6.11 -5.77
N VAL A 52 -16.20 -5.13 -6.54
CA VAL A 52 -17.63 -4.86 -6.76
C VAL A 52 -18.01 -5.27 -8.17
N VAL A 53 -19.09 -6.05 -8.27
CA VAL A 53 -19.67 -6.49 -9.56
C VAL A 53 -21.06 -5.88 -9.69
N VAL A 54 -21.23 -4.95 -10.59
CA VAL A 54 -22.46 -4.20 -10.86
C VAL A 54 -23.12 -4.75 -12.11
N SER A 55 -24.39 -5.16 -12.02
CA SER A 55 -25.11 -5.68 -13.19
C SER A 55 -25.55 -4.58 -14.16
N GLY A 56 -25.83 -3.39 -13.66
CA GLY A 56 -26.19 -2.19 -14.41
C GLY A 56 -25.01 -1.25 -14.65
N THR A 57 -25.24 0.03 -14.39
CA THR A 57 -24.27 1.11 -14.58
C THR A 57 -23.54 1.43 -13.26
N ALA A 58 -22.22 1.57 -13.31
CA ALA A 58 -21.43 2.22 -12.28
C ALA A 58 -21.20 3.68 -12.65
N ASP A 59 -21.87 4.61 -11.99
CA ASP A 59 -21.76 6.05 -12.17
C ASP A 59 -20.84 6.65 -11.09
N ILE A 60 -19.58 6.92 -11.47
CA ILE A 60 -18.55 7.43 -10.57
C ILE A 60 -18.47 8.94 -10.76
N ARG A 61 -19.14 9.69 -9.87
CA ARG A 61 -19.22 11.15 -9.93
C ARG A 61 -18.09 11.84 -9.16
N GLY A 62 -17.15 11.06 -8.61
CA GLY A 62 -16.05 11.49 -7.78
C GLY A 62 -15.79 10.52 -6.62
N GLY A 63 -15.26 11.04 -5.51
CA GLY A 63 -14.88 10.24 -4.37
C GLY A 63 -13.44 9.69 -4.49
N ALA A 64 -13.03 8.85 -3.55
CA ALA A 64 -11.69 8.32 -3.48
C ALA A 64 -11.66 6.80 -3.35
N VAL A 65 -10.69 6.16 -4.00
CA VAL A 65 -10.31 4.78 -3.71
C VAL A 65 -9.22 4.79 -2.65
N LEU A 66 -9.39 4.02 -1.59
CA LEU A 66 -8.40 3.82 -0.55
C LEU A 66 -7.95 2.36 -0.56
N HIS A 67 -6.71 2.12 -0.93
CA HIS A 67 -6.10 0.82 -0.78
C HIS A 67 -5.76 0.61 0.69
N VAL A 68 -6.40 -0.37 1.29
CA VAL A 68 -6.21 -0.83 2.66
C VAL A 68 -5.78 -2.29 2.61
N GLY A 69 -5.19 -2.79 3.67
CA GLY A 69 -4.97 -4.22 3.73
C GLY A 69 -3.61 -4.64 4.19
N PRO A 70 -3.34 -5.96 4.10
CA PRO A 70 -2.20 -6.55 4.76
C PRO A 70 -0.89 -5.97 4.23
N GLU A 71 0.04 -5.80 5.14
CA GLU A 71 1.44 -5.59 4.80
C GLU A 71 1.93 -6.81 4.01
N GLY A 72 2.60 -6.60 2.90
CA GLY A 72 3.10 -7.71 2.10
C GLY A 72 3.81 -7.26 0.83
N GLY A 73 4.51 -8.18 0.20
CA GLY A 73 5.34 -7.92 -0.97
C GLY A 73 4.56 -7.76 -2.27
N PHE A 74 3.87 -6.66 -2.44
CA PHE A 74 3.22 -6.37 -3.73
C PHE A 74 4.23 -6.33 -4.87
N GLU A 75 3.93 -7.01 -5.97
CA GLU A 75 4.73 -6.85 -7.18
C GLU A 75 4.46 -5.48 -7.81
N ALA A 76 5.53 -4.78 -8.17
CA ALA A 76 5.42 -3.52 -8.89
C ALA A 76 4.62 -3.71 -10.19
N ARG A 77 3.59 -2.88 -10.38
CA ARG A 77 2.65 -2.91 -11.51
C ARG A 77 1.62 -4.05 -11.49
N GLN A 78 1.43 -4.71 -10.35
CA GLN A 78 0.31 -5.65 -10.19
C GLN A 78 -1.01 -4.91 -10.45
N ARG A 79 -1.89 -5.53 -11.24
CA ARG A 79 -3.19 -4.97 -11.63
C ARG A 79 -4.32 -5.75 -10.98
N TYR A 80 -5.11 -5.08 -10.16
CA TYR A 80 -6.28 -5.64 -9.50
C TYR A 80 -7.57 -5.05 -10.06
N VAL A 81 -8.47 -5.86 -10.58
CA VAL A 81 -9.79 -5.38 -11.05
C VAL A 81 -10.72 -5.25 -9.85
N ILE A 82 -10.91 -4.02 -9.39
CA ILE A 82 -11.68 -3.70 -8.17
C ILE A 82 -13.16 -3.43 -8.43
N LEU A 83 -13.54 -3.07 -9.65
CA LEU A 83 -14.92 -2.85 -10.05
C LEU A 83 -15.14 -3.33 -11.47
N THR A 84 -16.28 -4.02 -11.69
CA THR A 84 -16.82 -4.32 -13.03
C THR A 84 -18.29 -3.96 -13.09
N ALA A 85 -18.75 -3.47 -14.25
CA ALA A 85 -20.12 -3.06 -14.47
C ALA A 85 -20.58 -3.40 -15.91
N GLY A 86 -21.88 -3.41 -16.14
CA GLY A 86 -22.41 -3.43 -17.50
C GLY A 86 -21.96 -2.19 -18.30
N GLN A 87 -21.94 -1.04 -17.66
CA GLN A 87 -21.36 0.21 -18.15
C GLN A 87 -20.72 0.98 -17.00
N ARG A 88 -19.57 1.66 -17.25
CA ARG A 88 -18.96 2.58 -16.30
C ARG A 88 -18.97 3.99 -16.87
N ARG A 89 -19.26 4.97 -16.01
CA ARG A 89 -19.19 6.41 -16.32
C ARG A 89 -18.41 7.14 -15.24
N GLY A 90 -17.74 8.23 -15.61
CA GLY A 90 -16.99 9.06 -14.69
C GLY A 90 -15.71 8.41 -14.16
N GLN A 91 -15.10 9.01 -13.13
CA GLN A 91 -13.85 8.59 -12.51
C GLN A 91 -13.83 9.01 -11.04
N PHE A 92 -13.03 8.33 -10.23
CA PHE A 92 -12.70 8.78 -8.87
C PHE A 92 -11.77 10.01 -8.91
N ASP A 93 -11.94 10.90 -7.94
CA ASP A 93 -11.13 12.12 -7.81
C ASP A 93 -9.72 11.82 -7.33
N ALA A 94 -9.57 10.78 -6.51
CA ALA A 94 -8.31 10.44 -5.87
C ALA A 94 -8.16 8.93 -5.66
N VAL A 95 -6.92 8.49 -5.51
CA VAL A 95 -6.57 7.17 -5.01
C VAL A 95 -5.42 7.30 -4.03
N GLY A 96 -5.48 6.58 -2.92
CA GLY A 96 -4.49 6.60 -1.85
C GLY A 96 -4.16 5.22 -1.29
N SER A 97 -3.01 5.13 -0.64
CA SER A 97 -2.62 3.98 0.19
C SER A 97 -1.78 4.47 1.37
N GLY A 98 -1.67 3.66 2.41
CA GLY A 98 -0.82 3.94 3.57
C GLY A 98 0.65 3.53 3.40
N TYR A 99 1.12 3.15 2.21
CA TYR A 99 2.49 2.66 1.99
C TYR A 99 3.49 3.80 1.74
N ALA A 100 4.69 3.64 2.31
CA ALA A 100 5.76 4.64 2.19
C ALA A 100 6.32 4.73 0.76
N TYR A 101 6.54 3.59 0.10
CA TYR A 101 7.20 3.53 -1.21
C TYR A 101 6.29 3.16 -2.37
N LEU A 102 5.02 2.81 -2.11
CA LEU A 102 4.06 2.47 -3.15
C LEU A 102 3.02 3.57 -3.33
N ALA A 103 2.75 3.90 -4.58
CA ALA A 103 1.66 4.78 -4.97
C ALA A 103 0.63 3.96 -5.76
N PRO A 104 -0.63 4.01 -5.35
CA PRO A 104 -1.70 3.44 -6.15
C PRO A 104 -2.00 4.34 -7.35
N ALA A 105 -2.40 3.71 -8.45
CA ALA A 105 -2.96 4.38 -9.61
C ALA A 105 -4.23 3.65 -10.06
N LEU A 106 -5.15 4.34 -10.70
CA LEU A 106 -6.36 3.74 -11.26
C LEU A 106 -6.29 3.70 -12.78
N SER A 107 -6.69 2.56 -13.32
CA SER A 107 -6.88 2.37 -14.76
C SER A 107 -8.36 2.13 -15.02
N TYR A 108 -8.89 2.77 -16.05
CA TYR A 108 -10.28 2.74 -16.40
C TYR A 108 -10.48 2.21 -17.82
N ASP A 109 -11.46 1.34 -17.99
CA ASP A 109 -12.02 1.01 -19.30
C ASP A 109 -13.54 1.23 -19.32
N ALA A 110 -14.23 0.84 -20.39
CA ALA A 110 -15.66 1.08 -20.55
C ALA A 110 -16.54 0.39 -19.49
N THR A 111 -16.04 -0.67 -18.87
CA THR A 111 -16.79 -1.55 -17.98
C THR A 111 -16.07 -1.86 -16.68
N SER A 112 -14.85 -1.39 -16.49
CA SER A 112 -14.09 -1.72 -15.26
C SER A 112 -13.24 -0.58 -14.74
N VAL A 113 -12.88 -0.71 -13.46
CA VAL A 113 -11.81 0.04 -12.78
C VAL A 113 -10.81 -0.95 -12.23
N ALA A 114 -9.53 -0.71 -12.47
CA ALA A 114 -8.46 -1.48 -11.87
C ALA A 114 -7.52 -0.59 -11.04
N LEU A 115 -7.11 -1.12 -9.89
CA LEU A 115 -6.06 -0.59 -9.05
C LEU A 115 -4.72 -1.14 -9.55
N ILE A 116 -3.72 -0.28 -9.65
CA ILE A 116 -2.34 -0.63 -9.98
C ILE A 116 -1.46 -0.08 -8.87
N LEU A 117 -0.65 -0.92 -8.26
CA LEU A 117 0.37 -0.49 -7.32
C LEU A 117 1.70 -0.33 -8.05
N GLN A 118 2.37 0.79 -7.84
CA GLN A 118 3.65 1.12 -8.45
C GLN A 118 4.56 1.84 -7.46
N ARG A 119 5.87 1.79 -7.69
CA ARG A 119 6.82 2.57 -6.89
C ARG A 119 6.44 4.06 -6.95
N ARG A 120 6.51 4.73 -5.78
CA ARG A 120 6.41 6.18 -5.70
C ARG A 120 7.59 6.81 -6.43
N GLY A 121 7.32 7.86 -7.18
CA GLY A 121 8.34 8.66 -7.86
C GLY A 121 7.67 9.83 -8.57
N ALA A 122 8.41 10.91 -8.78
CA ALA A 122 7.91 12.01 -9.60
C ALA A 122 8.04 11.65 -11.08
N PRO A 123 7.12 12.06 -11.94
CA PRO A 123 7.24 11.85 -13.38
C PRO A 123 8.59 12.41 -13.88
N GLY A 124 9.43 11.53 -14.47
CA GLY A 124 10.73 11.90 -15.03
C GLY A 124 11.91 11.94 -14.05
N SER A 125 11.71 11.69 -12.74
CA SER A 125 12.79 11.68 -11.73
C SER A 125 13.19 10.27 -11.27
N GLY A 126 12.55 9.22 -11.80
CA GLY A 126 12.74 7.85 -11.33
C GLY A 126 11.90 7.51 -10.10
N ASP A 127 12.01 6.27 -9.64
CA ASP A 127 11.31 5.81 -8.46
C ASP A 127 11.92 6.41 -7.19
N LEU A 128 11.10 6.59 -6.13
CA LEU A 128 11.57 7.00 -4.81
C LEU A 128 12.53 5.93 -4.27
N ALA A 129 13.79 6.28 -4.04
CA ALA A 129 14.77 5.34 -3.50
C ALA A 129 14.48 5.04 -2.03
N PHE A 130 14.85 3.85 -1.55
CA PHE A 130 14.69 3.51 -0.14
C PHE A 130 15.43 4.49 0.78
N ALA A 131 16.58 4.98 0.33
CA ALA A 131 17.40 5.94 1.07
C ALA A 131 16.77 7.34 1.22
N ASP A 132 15.75 7.68 0.42
CA ASP A 132 15.11 9.00 0.46
C ASP A 132 14.22 9.19 1.70
N LEU A 133 13.78 8.08 2.32
CA LEU A 133 13.02 8.07 3.57
C LEU A 133 13.86 7.66 4.78
N ALA A 134 15.17 7.78 4.70
CA ALA A 134 16.10 7.49 5.79
C ALA A 134 16.60 8.78 6.43
N ASP A 135 16.57 8.87 7.76
CA ASP A 135 16.94 10.06 8.53
C ASP A 135 18.44 10.16 8.79
N THR A 136 19.11 9.04 9.09
CA THR A 136 20.52 9.00 9.47
C THR A 136 21.42 8.49 8.35
N ALA A 137 22.75 8.72 8.47
CA ALA A 137 23.71 8.21 7.51
C ALA A 137 23.76 6.67 7.48
N ASN A 138 23.57 6.04 8.65
CA ASN A 138 23.57 4.59 8.78
C ASN A 138 22.30 3.97 8.16
N GLN A 139 21.13 4.55 8.43
CA GLN A 139 19.89 4.16 7.78
C GLN A 139 20.00 4.28 6.25
N ARG A 140 20.57 5.38 5.74
CA ARG A 140 20.80 5.56 4.29
C ARG A 140 21.73 4.51 3.71
N ALA A 141 22.79 4.12 4.43
CA ALA A 141 23.68 3.06 3.98
C ALA A 141 22.97 1.70 3.93
N THR A 142 22.17 1.38 4.95
CA THR A 142 21.34 0.17 5.01
C THR A 142 20.30 0.16 3.89
N ALA A 143 19.59 1.26 3.69
CA ALA A 143 18.59 1.41 2.64
C ALA A 143 19.18 1.19 1.23
N ARG A 144 20.35 1.78 0.96
CA ARG A 144 21.09 1.56 -0.31
C ARG A 144 21.50 0.10 -0.50
N ALA A 145 21.91 -0.57 0.57
CA ALA A 145 22.25 -1.99 0.49
C ALA A 145 21.01 -2.84 0.18
N VAL A 146 19.86 -2.53 0.78
CA VAL A 146 18.59 -3.19 0.44
C VAL A 146 18.19 -2.93 -1.01
N GLU A 147 18.37 -1.71 -1.51
CA GLU A 147 18.06 -1.33 -2.91
C GLU A 147 18.83 -2.17 -3.93
N THR A 148 19.99 -2.72 -3.58
CA THR A 148 20.77 -3.60 -4.48
C THR A 148 20.25 -5.04 -4.55
N LEU A 149 19.35 -5.42 -3.67
CA LEU A 149 18.76 -6.76 -3.67
C LEU A 149 17.81 -6.92 -4.85
N PRO A 150 17.64 -8.15 -5.38
CA PRO A 150 16.60 -8.41 -6.37
C PRO A 150 15.21 -8.04 -5.83
N ALA A 151 14.32 -7.51 -6.66
CA ALA A 151 12.96 -7.14 -6.26
C ALA A 151 12.15 -8.31 -5.66
N ALA A 152 12.46 -9.55 -6.06
CA ALA A 152 11.86 -10.75 -5.47
C ALA A 152 12.44 -11.13 -4.09
N HIS A 153 13.49 -10.44 -3.61
CA HIS A 153 14.09 -10.75 -2.32
C HIS A 153 13.15 -10.40 -1.16
N PRO A 154 12.94 -11.26 -0.15
CA PRO A 154 11.99 -11.00 0.94
C PRO A 154 12.21 -9.69 1.67
N VAL A 155 13.49 -9.31 1.93
CA VAL A 155 13.83 -8.05 2.59
C VAL A 155 13.46 -6.84 1.71
N TYR A 156 13.73 -6.91 0.38
CA TYR A 156 13.36 -5.85 -0.55
C TYR A 156 11.86 -5.61 -0.51
N ARG A 157 11.06 -6.68 -0.66
CA ARG A 157 9.59 -6.62 -0.62
C ARG A 157 9.06 -6.10 0.71
N ALA A 158 9.63 -6.55 1.83
CA ALA A 158 9.23 -6.08 3.15
C ALA A 158 9.48 -4.57 3.32
N ILE A 159 10.58 -4.03 2.81
CA ILE A 159 10.85 -2.58 2.86
C ILE A 159 9.94 -1.81 1.90
N GLU A 160 9.72 -2.31 0.68
CA GLU A 160 8.88 -1.65 -0.32
C GLU A 160 7.43 -1.44 0.15
N THR A 161 6.93 -2.36 0.98
CA THR A 161 5.55 -2.35 1.49
C THR A 161 5.41 -1.82 2.93
N LEU A 162 6.43 -1.14 3.44
CA LEU A 162 6.33 -0.51 4.75
C LEU A 162 5.27 0.60 4.75
N PRO A 163 4.50 0.72 5.84
CA PRO A 163 3.60 1.83 6.03
C PRO A 163 4.36 3.16 6.15
N GLU A 164 3.67 4.27 5.89
CA GLU A 164 4.23 5.61 6.05
C GLU A 164 4.77 5.80 7.48
N GLY A 165 5.98 6.37 7.58
CA GLY A 165 6.67 6.60 8.84
C GLY A 165 7.47 5.41 9.39
N ALA A 166 7.31 4.20 8.87
CA ALA A 166 8.04 3.01 9.35
C ALA A 166 9.46 2.83 8.79
N PRO A 167 9.85 3.35 7.60
CA PRO A 167 11.15 3.09 7.02
C PRO A 167 12.36 3.36 7.94
N PRO A 168 12.46 4.48 8.66
CA PRO A 168 13.62 4.73 9.53
C PRO A 168 13.85 3.62 10.57
N ALA A 169 12.79 3.23 11.27
CA ALA A 169 12.88 2.17 12.29
C ALA A 169 13.25 0.79 11.69
N ALA A 170 12.76 0.48 10.49
CA ALA A 170 13.11 -0.75 9.79
C ALA A 170 14.59 -0.77 9.38
N PHE A 171 15.16 0.36 8.93
CA PHE A 171 16.59 0.46 8.62
C PHE A 171 17.46 0.36 9.86
N ASP A 172 17.04 0.91 11.00
CA ASP A 172 17.75 0.73 12.26
C ASP A 172 17.78 -0.74 12.67
N ALA A 173 16.66 -1.43 12.57
CA ALA A 173 16.59 -2.86 12.87
C ALA A 173 17.48 -3.71 11.94
N LEU A 174 17.54 -3.39 10.66
CA LEU A 174 18.38 -4.09 9.67
C LEU A 174 19.86 -3.75 9.80
N SER A 175 20.21 -2.55 10.27
CA SER A 175 21.61 -2.13 10.44
C SER A 175 22.35 -2.87 11.55
N GLY A 176 21.64 -3.49 12.47
CA GLY A 176 22.21 -4.15 13.64
C GLY A 176 22.80 -3.20 14.69
N GLU A 177 22.51 -1.89 14.61
CA GLU A 177 23.00 -0.89 15.57
C GLU A 177 22.64 -1.21 17.02
N VAL A 178 21.46 -1.79 17.24
CA VAL A 178 21.03 -2.21 18.59
C VAL A 178 22.01 -3.24 19.18
N HIS A 179 22.50 -4.18 18.38
CA HIS A 179 23.47 -5.18 18.83
C HIS A 179 24.87 -4.59 19.04
N ALA A 180 25.29 -3.66 18.17
CA ALA A 180 26.58 -2.97 18.31
C ALA A 180 26.60 -2.07 19.55
N SER A 181 25.52 -1.32 19.81
CA SER A 181 25.36 -0.45 20.95
C SER A 181 25.35 -1.23 22.28
N THR A 182 24.61 -2.35 22.32
CA THR A 182 24.57 -3.25 23.48
C THR A 182 25.96 -3.82 23.80
N ARG A 183 26.70 -4.27 22.78
CA ARG A 183 28.08 -4.77 22.95
C ARG A 183 29.00 -3.69 23.48
N SER A 184 28.92 -2.47 22.96
CA SER A 184 29.74 -1.34 23.42
C SER A 184 29.41 -0.94 24.86
N ALA A 185 28.16 -0.93 25.27
CA ALA A 185 27.74 -0.68 26.64
C ALA A 185 28.28 -1.75 27.62
N LEU A 186 28.20 -3.03 27.25
CA LEU A 186 28.72 -4.14 28.03
C LEU A 186 30.25 -4.06 28.18
N LEU A 187 30.98 -3.75 27.11
CA LEU A 187 32.45 -3.59 27.16
C LEU A 187 32.86 -2.39 28.01
N THR A 188 32.11 -1.28 27.95
CA THR A 188 32.38 -0.10 28.77
C THR A 188 32.10 -0.37 30.24
N GLY A 189 31.00 -1.02 30.56
CA GLY A 189 30.67 -1.46 31.93
C GLY A 189 31.73 -2.42 32.52
N ALA A 190 32.17 -3.39 31.74
CA ALA A 190 33.23 -4.31 32.16
C ALA A 190 34.58 -3.60 32.46
N ARG A 191 34.96 -2.62 31.63
CA ARG A 191 36.17 -1.81 31.83
C ARG A 191 36.07 -0.90 33.07
N GLN A 192 34.90 -0.37 33.37
CA GLN A 192 34.69 0.43 34.60
C GLN A 192 34.75 -0.42 35.84
N ALA A 193 34.19 -1.63 35.84
CA ALA A 193 34.27 -2.57 36.96
C ALA A 193 35.73 -3.01 37.26
N GLN A 194 36.59 -3.14 36.24
CA GLN A 194 38.02 -3.47 36.42
C GLN A 194 38.85 -2.32 36.95
N ARG A 195 38.38 -1.07 36.89
CA ARG A 195 39.13 0.10 37.43
C ARG A 195 38.81 0.42 38.88
N VAL A 196 37.84 -0.24 39.47
CA VAL A 196 37.40 -0.03 40.88
C VAL A 196 37.95 -1.07 41.83
N ASN A 197 38.62 -2.10 41.34
CA ASN A 197 39.41 -3.07 42.09
C ASN A 197 40.90 -2.77 41.92
#